data_2bf8946513c6b68112a7b163a1810f1f
#
_entry.id   2bf8946513c6b68112a7b163a1810f1f
#
_cell.length_a   1.000
_cell.length_b   1.000
_cell.length_c   1.000
_cell.angle_alpha   90.00
_cell.angle_beta   90.00
_cell.angle_gamma   90.00
#
_symmetry.space_group_name_H-M   'P 1'
#
loop_
_entity.id
_entity.type
_entity.pdbx_description
1 polymer ?
#
loop_
_entity_poly.entity_id
_entity_poly.type
_entity_poly.pdbx_seq_one_letter_code
_entity_poly.pdbx_strand_id
1 'polypeptide(L)'
;MKIFYKTQKKLSGKMALDKEVIHMKKEIRTVVYDDELRIEAYRFEGIVQPFPSHFHEHYVIGFVEKGERVLSCRDREYTIEEGGIVLFNPGDSHACVQSDEGTFDYRGFNISKEIMLDLAEEVTGKRELPGFSENVICDEEIACHLRPLHEIVMKGSGEFKKEETLLFLFSYLIQNYGQPFECCIPECRQEIEKACEYMAGHFTERIYLDQICSHAGLSKSTLLRAFTKEKGVTPYRYLETIRINEAKKLLSEGVPPVEAAIRTGFSDQSHFTNYFNQFIGLAPGTYREIFSDKDGDGGQHGE
;
A
#
# COMPACT_ATOMS: atom_id res chain seq x y z
N MET A 1 26.19 -12.06 24.15
CA MET A 1 27.41 -12.83 23.87
C MET A 1 27.63 -12.76 22.35
N LYS A 2 28.61 -11.96 21.93
CA LYS A 2 28.96 -11.73 20.53
C LYS A 2 29.86 -12.86 20.07
N ILE A 3 29.56 -13.49 18.94
CA ILE A 3 30.49 -14.40 18.26
C ILE A 3 30.80 -13.79 16.91
N PHE A 4 32.04 -13.30 16.79
CA PHE A 4 32.66 -12.88 15.55
C PHE A 4 33.35 -14.10 14.93
N TYR A 5 33.11 -14.41 13.69
CA TYR A 5 34.03 -15.24 12.90
C TYR A 5 34.82 -14.35 11.96
N LYS A 6 36.12 -14.26 12.23
CA LYS A 6 37.15 -13.66 11.38
C LYS A 6 37.89 -14.80 10.72
N THR A 7 37.83 -14.90 9.41
CA THR A 7 38.79 -15.71 8.65
C THR A 7 39.58 -14.77 7.71
N GLN A 8 40.82 -14.50 8.09
CA GLN A 8 41.78 -13.85 7.24
C GLN A 8 42.43 -14.89 6.33
N LYS A 9 42.39 -14.68 5.02
CA LYS A 9 43.35 -15.23 4.06
C LYS A 9 44.10 -14.06 3.42
N LYS A 10 45.40 -13.96 3.74
CA LYS A 10 46.36 -13.11 3.02
C LYS A 10 46.57 -13.65 1.63
N LEU A 11 46.36 -12.81 0.64
CA LEU A 11 46.97 -12.97 -0.68
C LEU A 11 47.51 -11.59 -1.10
N SER A 12 48.83 -11.55 -1.25
CA SER A 12 49.59 -10.42 -1.75
C SER A 12 49.41 -10.27 -3.23
N GLY A 13 48.97 -9.12 -3.68
CA GLY A 13 48.92 -8.74 -5.11
C GLY A 13 48.49 -7.29 -5.20
N LYS A 14 49.45 -6.40 -5.48
CA LYS A 14 49.18 -5.00 -5.81
C LYS A 14 48.37 -4.95 -7.10
N MET A 15 47.08 -4.64 -7.01
CA MET A 15 46.31 -3.99 -8.06
C MET A 15 45.59 -2.82 -7.44
N ALA A 16 45.81 -1.64 -8.00
CA ALA A 16 45.08 -0.45 -7.69
C ALA A 16 43.57 -0.71 -8.03
N LEU A 17 42.76 -0.88 -7.03
CA LEU A 17 41.31 -0.88 -7.17
C LEU A 17 40.87 0.58 -7.06
N ASP A 18 40.46 1.14 -8.20
CA ASP A 18 39.61 2.30 -8.22
C ASP A 18 38.40 2.00 -7.32
N LYS A 19 38.35 2.65 -6.16
CA LYS A 19 37.17 2.67 -5.33
C LYS A 19 36.16 3.57 -6.03
N GLU A 20 35.35 3.02 -6.91
CA GLU A 20 34.06 3.61 -7.17
C GLU A 20 33.29 3.62 -5.85
N VAL A 21 33.21 4.80 -5.27
CA VAL A 21 32.29 5.07 -4.17
C VAL A 21 30.89 5.00 -4.78
N ILE A 22 30.29 3.82 -4.74
CA ILE A 22 28.88 3.67 -5.03
C ILE A 22 28.17 4.54 -3.99
N HIS A 23 27.77 5.74 -4.39
CA HIS A 23 26.86 6.56 -3.62
C HIS A 23 25.54 5.81 -3.62
N MET A 24 25.30 5.00 -2.60
CA MET A 24 23.96 4.45 -2.34
C MET A 24 23.05 5.66 -2.16
N LYS A 25 22.27 5.97 -3.18
CA LYS A 25 21.19 6.95 -3.07
C LYS A 25 20.32 6.54 -1.89
N LYS A 26 20.18 7.42 -0.91
CA LYS A 26 19.32 7.19 0.24
C LYS A 26 17.89 6.98 -0.26
N GLU A 27 17.22 5.93 0.17
CA GLU A 27 15.79 5.76 -0.07
C GLU A 27 15.03 6.98 0.45
N ILE A 28 14.15 7.52 -0.38
CA ILE A 28 13.28 8.65 -0.04
C ILE A 28 11.84 8.18 -0.22
N ARG A 29 11.04 8.35 0.81
CA ARG A 29 9.62 8.05 0.79
C ARG A 29 8.85 9.26 1.29
N THR A 30 7.95 9.75 0.47
CA THR A 30 7.11 10.91 0.76
C THR A 30 5.65 10.51 0.57
N VAL A 31 4.81 10.90 1.50
CA VAL A 31 3.36 10.72 1.42
C VAL A 31 2.71 12.06 1.72
N VAL A 32 1.71 12.43 0.94
CA VAL A 32 0.91 13.65 1.09
C VAL A 32 -0.56 13.26 1.04
N TYR A 33 -1.37 13.83 1.91
CA TYR A 33 -2.82 13.72 1.86
C TYR A 33 -3.41 15.02 1.32
N ASP A 34 -4.22 14.93 0.28
CA ASP A 34 -4.96 16.06 -0.27
C ASP A 34 -6.37 16.10 0.31
N ASP A 35 -6.66 17.14 1.11
CA ASP A 35 -7.94 17.26 1.83
C ASP A 35 -9.13 17.56 0.90
N GLU A 36 -8.90 18.22 -0.23
CA GLU A 36 -9.96 18.57 -1.17
C GLU A 36 -10.38 17.34 -1.98
N LEU A 37 -9.42 16.59 -2.51
CA LEU A 37 -9.67 15.35 -3.24
C LEU A 37 -9.88 14.15 -2.32
N ARG A 38 -9.50 14.28 -1.04
CA ARG A 38 -9.55 13.20 -0.03
C ARG A 38 -8.79 11.94 -0.47
N ILE A 39 -7.63 12.13 -1.14
CA ILE A 39 -6.76 11.07 -1.62
C ILE A 39 -5.36 11.20 -1.02
N GLU A 40 -4.67 10.08 -0.91
CA GLU A 40 -3.28 10.05 -0.50
C GLU A 40 -2.39 9.86 -1.74
N ALA A 41 -1.41 10.73 -1.93
CA ALA A 41 -0.38 10.59 -2.94
C ALA A 41 0.93 10.17 -2.29
N TYR A 42 1.67 9.26 -2.93
CA TYR A 42 2.96 8.82 -2.45
C TYR A 42 4.03 8.87 -3.55
N ARG A 43 5.28 9.08 -3.13
CA ARG A 43 6.45 9.08 -3.99
C ARG A 43 7.59 8.36 -3.27
N PHE A 44 8.07 7.29 -3.87
CA PHE A 44 9.15 6.47 -3.37
C PHE A 44 10.30 6.49 -4.38
N GLU A 45 11.51 6.82 -3.93
CA GLU A 45 12.69 6.96 -4.76
C GLU A 45 13.87 6.17 -4.19
N GLY A 46 14.60 5.49 -5.04
CA GLY A 46 15.78 4.73 -4.65
C GLY A 46 15.49 3.46 -3.86
N ILE A 47 14.29 2.89 -4.01
CA ILE A 47 13.86 1.72 -3.25
C ILE A 47 14.63 0.48 -3.66
N VAL A 48 15.23 -0.19 -2.69
CA VAL A 48 15.93 -1.50 -2.87
C VAL A 48 15.21 -2.62 -2.12
N GLN A 49 14.35 -2.31 -1.16
CA GLN A 49 13.63 -3.32 -0.38
C GLN A 49 12.51 -3.96 -1.19
N PRO A 50 12.26 -5.28 -1.04
CA PRO A 50 11.06 -5.90 -1.57
C PRO A 50 9.83 -5.44 -0.80
N PHE A 51 8.69 -5.43 -1.48
CA PHE A 51 7.38 -5.29 -0.84
C PHE A 51 6.83 -6.72 -0.63
N PRO A 52 6.71 -7.17 0.63
CA PRO A 52 6.21 -8.52 0.91
C PRO A 52 4.74 -8.64 0.54
N SER A 53 4.22 -9.87 0.45
CA SER A 53 2.81 -10.11 0.15
C SER A 53 1.89 -9.43 1.16
N HIS A 54 1.00 -8.56 0.67
CA HIS A 54 0.01 -7.79 1.40
C HIS A 54 -1.15 -7.39 0.49
N PHE A 55 -2.17 -6.77 1.04
CA PHE A 55 -3.27 -6.18 0.29
C PHE A 55 -3.63 -4.80 0.89
N HIS A 56 -4.37 -4.02 0.15
CA HIS A 56 -4.92 -2.75 0.60
C HIS A 56 -6.46 -2.81 0.67
N GLU A 57 -7.07 -2.04 1.56
CA GLU A 57 -8.52 -1.87 1.61
C GLU A 57 -9.04 -0.79 0.68
N HIS A 58 -8.12 -0.09 0.02
CA HIS A 58 -8.34 0.99 -0.92
C HIS A 58 -7.81 0.61 -2.31
N TYR A 59 -8.19 1.38 -3.31
CA TYR A 59 -7.59 1.29 -4.64
C TYR A 59 -6.18 1.87 -4.62
N VAL A 60 -5.28 1.24 -5.37
CA VAL A 60 -3.94 1.77 -5.61
C VAL A 60 -3.79 1.97 -7.11
N ILE A 61 -3.43 3.19 -7.49
CA ILE A 61 -3.09 3.53 -8.87
C ILE A 61 -1.68 4.08 -8.85
N GLY A 62 -0.73 3.27 -9.28
CA GLY A 62 0.67 3.60 -9.24
C GLY A 62 1.33 3.59 -10.61
N PHE A 63 2.47 4.23 -10.71
CA PHE A 63 3.28 4.24 -11.94
C PHE A 63 4.77 4.20 -11.62
N VAL A 64 5.48 3.48 -12.47
CA VAL A 64 6.92 3.27 -12.36
C VAL A 64 7.64 4.40 -13.09
N GLU A 65 8.49 5.12 -12.38
CA GLU A 65 9.32 6.18 -12.97
C GLU A 65 10.71 5.70 -13.35
N LYS A 66 11.20 4.65 -12.66
CA LYS A 66 12.53 4.10 -12.93
C LYS A 66 12.69 2.72 -12.32
N GLY A 67 13.48 1.87 -13.00
CA GLY A 67 13.84 0.55 -12.53
C GLY A 67 12.83 -0.50 -12.92
N GLU A 68 13.11 -1.74 -12.51
CA GLU A 68 12.32 -2.92 -12.85
C GLU A 68 12.04 -3.75 -11.59
N ARG A 69 10.86 -4.36 -11.52
CA ARG A 69 10.43 -5.26 -10.46
C ARG A 69 9.60 -6.40 -11.01
N VAL A 70 9.63 -7.51 -10.31
CA VAL A 70 8.66 -8.59 -10.52
C VAL A 70 7.53 -8.42 -9.53
N LEU A 71 6.33 -8.19 -10.06
CA LEU A 71 5.09 -8.04 -9.33
C LEU A 71 4.30 -9.33 -9.43
N SER A 72 4.01 -9.97 -8.30
CA SER A 72 3.05 -11.05 -8.20
C SER A 72 1.73 -10.47 -7.69
N CYS A 73 0.65 -10.61 -8.43
CA CYS A 73 -0.68 -10.15 -8.03
C CYS A 73 -1.71 -11.23 -8.39
N ARG A 74 -2.50 -11.65 -7.39
CA ARG A 74 -3.39 -12.79 -7.51
C ARG A 74 -2.59 -14.03 -7.97
N ASP A 75 -3.01 -14.69 -9.06
CA ASP A 75 -2.33 -15.87 -9.63
C ASP A 75 -1.46 -15.53 -10.85
N ARG A 76 -1.11 -14.25 -11.02
CA ARG A 76 -0.32 -13.76 -12.15
C ARG A 76 0.97 -13.10 -11.69
N GLU A 77 1.97 -13.19 -12.54
CA GLU A 77 3.26 -12.53 -12.37
C GLU A 77 3.49 -11.56 -13.54
N TYR A 78 3.99 -10.37 -13.21
CA TYR A 78 4.24 -9.31 -14.16
C TYR A 78 5.65 -8.76 -13.96
N THR A 79 6.34 -8.42 -15.03
CA THR A 79 7.48 -7.51 -14.97
C THR A 79 6.94 -6.08 -15.08
N ILE A 80 7.21 -5.24 -14.10
CA ILE A 80 6.86 -3.82 -14.11
C ILE A 80 8.14 -3.01 -14.28
N GLU A 81 8.12 -2.11 -15.24
CA GLU A 81 9.26 -1.29 -15.63
C GLU A 81 8.84 0.17 -15.84
N GLU A 82 9.79 1.03 -16.19
CA GLU A 82 9.55 2.45 -16.45
C GLU A 82 8.39 2.66 -17.44
N GLY A 83 7.42 3.49 -17.06
CA GLY A 83 6.18 3.75 -17.79
C GLY A 83 5.04 2.78 -17.47
N GLY A 84 5.31 1.68 -16.78
CA GLY A 84 4.28 0.75 -16.32
C GLY A 84 3.37 1.37 -15.28
N ILE A 85 2.07 1.10 -15.38
CA ILE A 85 1.04 1.56 -14.45
C ILE A 85 0.46 0.33 -13.76
N VAL A 86 0.33 0.39 -12.43
CA VAL A 86 -0.28 -0.67 -11.64
C VAL A 86 -1.65 -0.23 -11.13
N LEU A 87 -2.60 -1.16 -11.17
CA LEU A 87 -3.98 -0.98 -10.74
C LEU A 87 -4.34 -2.10 -9.76
N PHE A 88 -4.47 -1.77 -8.47
CA PHE A 88 -4.92 -2.74 -7.46
C PHE A 88 -6.31 -2.38 -6.97
N ASN A 89 -7.21 -3.34 -7.05
CA ASN A 89 -8.49 -3.25 -6.39
C ASN A 89 -8.33 -3.48 -4.88
N PRO A 90 -9.27 -2.99 -4.07
CA PRO A 90 -9.34 -3.34 -2.66
C PRO A 90 -9.36 -4.86 -2.45
N GLY A 91 -8.43 -5.37 -1.66
CA GLY A 91 -8.30 -6.80 -1.38
C GLY A 91 -7.40 -7.56 -2.35
N ASP A 92 -6.89 -6.95 -3.41
CA ASP A 92 -5.90 -7.59 -4.28
C ASP A 92 -4.59 -7.83 -3.52
N SER A 93 -4.31 -9.10 -3.27
CA SER A 93 -3.04 -9.48 -2.66
C SER A 93 -1.93 -9.42 -3.69
N HIS A 94 -0.84 -8.75 -3.34
CA HIS A 94 0.30 -8.59 -4.21
C HIS A 94 1.62 -8.55 -3.43
N ALA A 95 2.69 -8.89 -4.13
CA ALA A 95 4.07 -8.76 -3.66
C ALA A 95 4.93 -8.23 -4.80
N CYS A 96 5.94 -7.45 -4.46
CA CYS A 96 6.85 -6.90 -5.45
C CYS A 96 8.29 -7.17 -5.01
N VAL A 97 9.03 -7.89 -5.84
CA VAL A 97 10.40 -8.26 -5.55
C VAL A 97 11.35 -7.65 -6.58
N GLN A 98 12.59 -7.51 -6.20
CA GLN A 98 13.64 -6.98 -7.06
C GLN A 98 13.95 -7.99 -8.17
N SER A 99 14.05 -7.50 -9.41
CA SER A 99 14.47 -8.30 -10.58
C SER A 99 15.97 -8.22 -10.82
N ASP A 100 16.59 -7.11 -10.41
CA ASP A 100 18.01 -6.80 -10.60
C ASP A 100 18.61 -6.13 -9.33
N GLU A 101 19.84 -5.65 -9.40
CA GLU A 101 20.50 -4.87 -8.33
C GLU A 101 20.17 -3.37 -8.39
N GLY A 102 19.25 -2.95 -9.27
CA GLY A 102 18.85 -1.58 -9.50
C GLY A 102 17.97 -0.99 -8.40
N THR A 103 17.79 0.31 -8.44
CA THR A 103 16.83 1.01 -7.59
C THR A 103 15.49 1.19 -8.30
N PHE A 104 14.42 1.27 -7.53
CA PHE A 104 13.06 1.41 -8.05
C PHE A 104 12.46 2.74 -7.58
N ASP A 105 11.99 3.55 -8.52
CA ASP A 105 11.29 4.79 -8.27
C ASP A 105 9.82 4.62 -8.66
N TYR A 106 8.93 4.83 -7.70
CA TYR A 106 7.52 4.51 -7.82
C TYR A 106 6.65 5.59 -7.20
N ARG A 107 5.57 5.95 -7.88
CA ARG A 107 4.62 6.96 -7.43
C ARG A 107 3.20 6.45 -7.59
N GLY A 108 2.27 7.05 -6.87
CA GLY A 108 0.86 6.72 -7.05
C GLY A 108 -0.05 7.36 -6.06
N PHE A 109 -1.29 6.86 -6.08
CA PHE A 109 -2.39 7.31 -5.26
C PHE A 109 -3.03 6.13 -4.53
N ASN A 110 -3.43 6.38 -3.31
CA ASN A 110 -4.33 5.53 -2.54
C ASN A 110 -5.70 6.21 -2.48
N ILE A 111 -6.74 5.50 -2.93
CA ILE A 111 -8.09 6.05 -3.09
C ILE A 111 -9.06 5.15 -2.35
N SER A 112 -9.78 5.71 -1.39
CA SER A 112 -10.74 4.95 -0.61
C SER A 112 -11.91 4.45 -1.48
N LYS A 113 -12.59 3.39 -1.02
CA LYS A 113 -13.81 2.88 -1.68
C LYS A 113 -14.90 3.94 -1.77
N GLU A 114 -15.01 4.81 -0.76
CA GLU A 114 -15.98 5.88 -0.73
C GLU A 114 -15.72 6.90 -1.85
N ILE A 115 -14.48 7.38 -1.96
CA ILE A 115 -14.09 8.31 -3.02
C ILE A 115 -14.24 7.67 -4.39
N MET A 116 -13.90 6.39 -4.53
CA MET A 116 -14.09 5.68 -5.80
C MET A 116 -15.57 5.54 -6.18
N LEU A 117 -16.46 5.35 -5.20
CA LEU A 117 -17.92 5.36 -5.45
C LEU A 117 -18.39 6.73 -5.93
N ASP A 118 -17.92 7.83 -5.30
CA ASP A 118 -18.27 9.19 -5.70
C ASP A 118 -17.78 9.48 -7.13
N LEU A 119 -16.54 9.09 -7.45
CA LEU A 119 -15.97 9.22 -8.81
C LEU A 119 -16.70 8.37 -9.85
N ALA A 120 -17.05 7.13 -9.51
CA ALA A 120 -17.79 6.25 -10.40
C ALA A 120 -19.20 6.79 -10.70
N GLU A 121 -19.89 7.32 -9.68
CA GLU A 121 -21.19 7.95 -9.83
C GLU A 121 -21.12 9.18 -10.75
N GLU A 122 -20.13 10.04 -10.54
CA GLU A 122 -19.91 11.23 -11.38
C GLU A 122 -19.63 10.87 -12.85
N VAL A 123 -18.81 9.84 -13.08
CA VAL A 123 -18.37 9.41 -14.41
C VAL A 123 -19.43 8.59 -15.15
N THR A 124 -20.12 7.70 -14.45
CA THR A 124 -21.01 6.70 -15.09
C THR A 124 -22.50 6.92 -14.79
N GLY A 125 -22.83 7.79 -13.85
CA GLY A 125 -24.19 7.95 -13.31
C GLY A 125 -24.63 6.80 -12.39
N LYS A 126 -23.73 5.87 -12.05
CA LYS A 126 -24.01 4.72 -11.19
C LYS A 126 -23.04 4.68 -10.01
N ARG A 127 -23.59 4.54 -8.81
CA ARG A 127 -22.80 4.44 -7.58
C ARG A 127 -22.36 2.99 -7.32
N GLU A 128 -21.48 2.49 -8.17
CA GLU A 128 -20.96 1.12 -8.12
C GLU A 128 -19.43 1.15 -8.17
N LEU A 129 -18.78 0.28 -7.37
CA LEU A 129 -17.32 0.19 -7.39
C LEU A 129 -16.86 -0.44 -8.72
N PRO A 130 -15.94 0.21 -9.46
CA PRO A 130 -15.33 -0.40 -10.61
C PRO A 130 -14.30 -1.45 -10.18
N GLY A 131 -14.26 -2.59 -10.88
CA GLY A 131 -13.18 -3.57 -10.76
C GLY A 131 -12.20 -3.41 -11.92
N PHE A 132 -10.91 -3.42 -11.66
CA PHE A 132 -9.89 -3.48 -12.70
C PHE A 132 -9.48 -4.93 -12.92
N SER A 133 -9.66 -5.44 -14.16
CA SER A 133 -9.30 -6.82 -14.52
C SER A 133 -7.80 -6.99 -14.77
N GLU A 134 -7.16 -5.92 -15.23
CA GLU A 134 -5.73 -5.86 -15.47
C GLU A 134 -5.03 -5.14 -14.31
N ASN A 135 -4.02 -5.78 -13.73
CA ASN A 135 -3.25 -5.20 -12.63
C ASN A 135 -2.02 -4.41 -13.10
N VAL A 136 -1.60 -4.62 -14.34
CA VAL A 136 -0.48 -3.88 -14.97
C VAL A 136 -0.89 -3.50 -16.39
N ILE A 137 -0.76 -2.22 -16.70
CA ILE A 137 -1.04 -1.67 -18.03
C ILE A 137 0.09 -0.73 -18.47
N CYS A 138 0.24 -0.55 -19.77
CA CYS A 138 1.07 0.48 -20.39
C CYS A 138 0.14 1.35 -21.25
N ASP A 139 -0.18 2.55 -20.77
CA ASP A 139 -1.13 3.45 -21.42
C ASP A 139 -0.64 4.90 -21.28
N GLU A 140 -0.24 5.49 -22.41
CA GLU A 140 0.27 6.85 -22.44
C GLU A 140 -0.79 7.89 -22.11
N GLU A 141 -2.06 7.63 -22.44
CA GLU A 141 -3.18 8.53 -22.14
C GLU A 141 -3.40 8.63 -20.62
N ILE A 142 -3.37 7.48 -19.92
CA ILE A 142 -3.42 7.46 -18.46
C ILE A 142 -2.19 8.17 -17.88
N ALA A 143 -1.00 7.88 -18.38
CA ALA A 143 0.24 8.46 -17.87
C ALA A 143 0.23 9.98 -18.01
N CYS A 144 -0.33 10.53 -19.09
CA CYS A 144 -0.41 11.97 -19.33
C CYS A 144 -1.35 12.71 -18.36
N HIS A 145 -2.31 12.03 -17.75
CA HIS A 145 -3.15 12.58 -16.68
C HIS A 145 -2.59 12.27 -15.28
N LEU A 146 -2.05 11.07 -15.09
CA LEU A 146 -1.59 10.57 -13.80
C LEU A 146 -0.40 11.37 -13.25
N ARG A 147 0.63 11.62 -14.08
CA ARG A 147 1.81 12.38 -13.66
C ARG A 147 1.51 13.83 -13.29
N PRO A 148 0.79 14.63 -14.11
CA PRO A 148 0.43 15.98 -13.73
C PRO A 148 -0.42 16.07 -12.47
N LEU A 149 -1.41 15.19 -12.31
CA LEU A 149 -2.22 15.12 -11.09
C LEU A 149 -1.35 14.87 -9.87
N HIS A 150 -0.46 13.88 -9.95
CA HIS A 150 0.46 13.57 -8.86
C HIS A 150 1.35 14.77 -8.48
N GLU A 151 1.89 15.49 -9.46
CA GLU A 151 2.69 16.67 -9.20
C GLU A 151 1.90 17.80 -8.54
N ILE A 152 0.66 18.04 -8.97
CA ILE A 152 -0.22 19.07 -8.40
C ILE A 152 -0.51 18.73 -6.94
N VAL A 153 -0.90 17.50 -6.64
CA VAL A 153 -1.18 17.03 -5.28
C VAL A 153 0.05 17.11 -4.39
N MET A 154 1.20 16.62 -4.87
CA MET A 154 2.46 16.68 -4.10
C MET A 154 2.94 18.10 -3.79
N LYS A 155 2.57 19.09 -4.60
CA LYS A 155 2.92 20.51 -4.39
C LYS A 155 1.88 21.24 -3.55
N GLY A 156 0.73 20.64 -3.27
CA GLY A 156 -0.37 21.26 -2.53
C GLY A 156 -0.97 22.49 -3.25
N SER A 157 -0.97 22.48 -4.59
CA SER A 157 -1.47 23.59 -5.42
C SER A 157 -2.44 23.07 -6.47
N GLY A 158 -3.23 23.95 -7.05
CA GLY A 158 -3.94 23.56 -8.28
C GLY A 158 -5.38 23.98 -8.41
N GLU A 159 -5.99 24.64 -7.44
CA GLU A 159 -7.39 25.06 -7.54
C GLU A 159 -8.27 23.91 -8.10
N PHE A 160 -9.30 24.20 -8.90
CA PHE A 160 -10.13 23.18 -9.53
C PHE A 160 -9.41 22.30 -10.58
N LYS A 161 -8.19 22.67 -11.00
CA LYS A 161 -7.41 21.91 -11.99
C LYS A 161 -7.11 20.47 -11.52
N LYS A 162 -6.86 20.28 -10.23
CA LYS A 162 -6.61 18.93 -9.69
C LYS A 162 -7.85 18.04 -9.74
N GLU A 163 -9.03 18.60 -9.42
CA GLU A 163 -10.31 17.92 -9.51
C GLU A 163 -10.64 17.56 -10.97
N GLU A 164 -10.50 18.50 -11.88
CA GLU A 164 -10.68 18.29 -13.32
C GLU A 164 -9.76 17.16 -13.83
N THR A 165 -8.46 17.21 -13.49
CA THR A 165 -7.51 16.17 -13.92
C THR A 165 -7.84 14.80 -13.33
N LEU A 166 -8.29 14.75 -12.07
CA LEU A 166 -8.76 13.53 -11.41
C LEU A 166 -9.96 12.93 -12.14
N LEU A 167 -10.96 13.75 -12.46
CA LEU A 167 -12.16 13.30 -13.18
C LEU A 167 -11.84 12.78 -14.58
N PHE A 168 -10.96 13.44 -15.33
CA PHE A 168 -10.49 12.95 -16.63
C PHE A 168 -9.78 11.60 -16.51
N LEU A 169 -8.85 11.48 -15.56
CA LEU A 169 -8.13 10.23 -15.30
C LEU A 169 -9.10 9.09 -14.99
N PHE A 170 -10.06 9.31 -14.09
CA PHE A 170 -11.02 8.26 -13.70
C PHE A 170 -12.06 8.00 -14.77
N SER A 171 -12.48 8.99 -15.56
CA SER A 171 -13.34 8.78 -16.72
C SER A 171 -12.68 7.81 -17.70
N TYR A 172 -11.41 8.04 -18.01
CA TYR A 172 -10.66 7.18 -18.91
C TYR A 172 -10.42 5.78 -18.34
N LEU A 173 -9.98 5.70 -17.08
CA LEU A 173 -9.73 4.43 -16.40
C LEU A 173 -10.97 3.56 -16.29
N ILE A 174 -12.11 4.12 -15.87
CA ILE A 174 -13.35 3.37 -15.70
C ILE A 174 -13.91 2.93 -17.05
N GLN A 175 -13.86 3.78 -18.08
CA GLN A 175 -14.39 3.46 -19.41
C GLN A 175 -13.57 2.38 -20.13
N ASN A 176 -12.26 2.37 -19.99
CA ASN A 176 -11.38 1.47 -20.74
C ASN A 176 -10.96 0.22 -19.97
N TYR A 177 -10.86 0.31 -18.63
CA TYR A 177 -10.33 -0.77 -17.78
C TYR A 177 -11.29 -1.18 -16.66
N GLY A 178 -12.35 -0.40 -16.41
CA GLY A 178 -13.36 -0.70 -15.40
C GLY A 178 -14.31 -1.80 -15.87
N GLN A 179 -14.57 -2.75 -14.98
CA GLN A 179 -15.58 -3.80 -15.18
C GLN A 179 -16.53 -3.79 -13.99
N PRO A 180 -17.77 -4.27 -14.14
CA PRO A 180 -18.60 -4.55 -12.98
C PRO A 180 -17.83 -5.47 -12.02
N PHE A 181 -17.91 -5.19 -10.74
CA PHE A 181 -17.21 -5.98 -9.71
C PHE A 181 -17.90 -7.35 -9.59
N GLU A 182 -17.63 -8.26 -10.53
CA GLU A 182 -18.10 -9.65 -10.47
C GLU A 182 -17.22 -10.42 -9.49
N CYS A 183 -17.80 -10.70 -8.32
CA CYS A 183 -17.18 -11.54 -7.33
C CYS A 183 -17.32 -13.01 -7.74
N CYS A 184 -16.24 -13.63 -8.26
CA CYS A 184 -16.18 -15.09 -8.42
C CYS A 184 -16.33 -15.74 -7.04
N ILE A 185 -17.33 -16.64 -6.89
CA ILE A 185 -17.65 -17.32 -5.63
C ILE A 185 -16.79 -18.59 -5.52
N PRO A 186 -15.76 -18.67 -4.66
CA PRO A 186 -15.04 -19.92 -4.37
C PRO A 186 -15.82 -20.83 -3.43
N GLU A 187 -15.55 -22.12 -3.52
CA GLU A 187 -15.93 -23.10 -2.49
C GLU A 187 -15.38 -22.64 -1.13
N CYS A 188 -16.15 -22.58 -0.09
CA CYS A 188 -15.82 -22.07 1.27
C CYS A 188 -15.81 -20.53 1.44
N ARG A 189 -16.38 -19.77 0.55
CA ARG A 189 -16.40 -18.30 0.67
C ARG A 189 -17.07 -17.81 1.96
N GLN A 190 -18.19 -18.41 2.32
CA GLN A 190 -18.93 -18.00 3.52
C GLN A 190 -18.13 -18.24 4.80
N GLU A 191 -17.40 -19.34 4.87
CA GLU A 191 -16.54 -19.68 6.00
C GLU A 191 -15.34 -18.72 6.10
N ILE A 192 -14.75 -18.38 4.95
CA ILE A 192 -13.65 -17.38 4.90
C ILE A 192 -14.15 -15.99 5.25
N GLU A 193 -15.35 -15.61 4.81
CA GLU A 193 -15.97 -14.34 5.20
C GLU A 193 -16.21 -14.28 6.71
N LYS A 194 -16.73 -15.34 7.32
CA LYS A 194 -16.88 -15.44 8.79
C LYS A 194 -15.52 -15.30 9.51
N ALA A 195 -14.47 -15.92 8.96
CA ALA A 195 -13.13 -15.76 9.52
C ALA A 195 -12.65 -14.31 9.46
N CYS A 196 -12.90 -13.62 8.33
CA CYS A 196 -12.58 -12.20 8.17
C CYS A 196 -13.39 -11.32 9.14
N GLU A 197 -14.71 -11.55 9.25
CA GLU A 197 -15.59 -10.84 10.17
C GLU A 197 -15.14 -11.00 11.62
N TYR A 198 -14.77 -12.23 12.01
CA TYR A 198 -14.26 -12.49 13.35
C TYR A 198 -12.98 -11.69 13.62
N MET A 199 -12.01 -11.75 12.71
CA MET A 199 -10.77 -10.99 12.85
C MET A 199 -11.01 -9.47 12.87
N ALA A 200 -11.88 -8.97 12.01
CA ALA A 200 -12.24 -7.55 11.97
C ALA A 200 -12.99 -7.09 13.25
N GLY A 201 -13.78 -7.94 13.85
CA GLY A 201 -14.48 -7.62 15.10
C GLY A 201 -13.62 -7.68 16.36
N HIS A 202 -12.48 -8.40 16.32
CA HIS A 202 -11.65 -8.68 17.49
C HIS A 202 -10.17 -8.28 17.32
N PHE A 203 -9.84 -7.47 16.30
CA PHE A 203 -8.45 -7.15 15.95
C PHE A 203 -7.67 -6.46 17.07
N THR A 204 -8.35 -5.79 18.00
CA THR A 204 -7.75 -5.13 19.17
C THR A 204 -7.30 -6.12 20.24
N GLU A 205 -7.77 -7.37 20.17
CA GLU A 205 -7.53 -8.42 21.14
C GLU A 205 -6.46 -9.40 20.67
N ARG A 206 -6.00 -10.24 21.59
CA ARG A 206 -5.15 -11.37 21.22
C ARG A 206 -6.03 -12.50 20.67
N ILE A 207 -5.97 -12.69 19.36
CA ILE A 207 -6.71 -13.74 18.66
C ILE A 207 -5.86 -15.01 18.54
N TYR A 208 -6.50 -16.17 18.75
CA TYR A 208 -5.90 -17.47 18.52
C TYR A 208 -6.54 -18.15 17.29
N LEU A 209 -5.75 -18.95 16.58
CA LEU A 209 -6.19 -19.64 15.37
C LEU A 209 -7.42 -20.52 15.62
N ASP A 210 -7.50 -21.17 16.80
CA ASP A 210 -8.64 -22.01 17.19
C ASP A 210 -9.96 -21.22 17.29
N GLN A 211 -9.90 -19.96 17.70
CA GLN A 211 -11.08 -19.10 17.77
C GLN A 211 -11.60 -18.77 16.37
N ILE A 212 -10.70 -18.44 15.44
CA ILE A 212 -11.06 -18.19 14.03
C ILE A 212 -11.64 -19.47 13.42
N CYS A 213 -11.00 -20.62 13.64
CA CYS A 213 -11.47 -21.94 13.17
C CYS A 213 -12.88 -22.27 13.68
N SER A 214 -13.11 -22.07 14.99
CA SER A 214 -14.40 -22.34 15.61
C SER A 214 -15.50 -21.46 15.04
N HIS A 215 -15.20 -20.16 14.83
CA HIS A 215 -16.16 -19.22 14.28
C HIS A 215 -16.48 -19.49 12.80
N ALA A 216 -15.46 -19.84 12.01
CA ALA A 216 -15.61 -20.18 10.61
C ALA A 216 -16.18 -21.59 10.35
N GLY A 217 -16.15 -22.47 11.34
CA GLY A 217 -16.56 -23.87 11.18
C GLY A 217 -15.56 -24.70 10.36
N LEU A 218 -14.27 -24.35 10.38
CA LEU A 218 -13.21 -25.00 9.61
C LEU A 218 -12.13 -25.60 10.52
N SER A 219 -11.50 -26.68 10.07
CA SER A 219 -10.25 -27.16 10.70
C SER A 219 -9.10 -26.18 10.39
N LYS A 220 -8.05 -26.18 11.24
CA LYS A 220 -6.87 -25.31 11.04
C LYS A 220 -6.27 -25.44 9.65
N SER A 221 -6.04 -26.66 9.19
CA SER A 221 -5.44 -26.91 7.89
C SER A 221 -6.33 -26.49 6.72
N THR A 222 -7.65 -26.64 6.85
CA THR A 222 -8.62 -26.20 5.84
C THR A 222 -8.68 -24.67 5.81
N LEU A 223 -8.79 -24.03 7.00
CA LEU A 223 -8.79 -22.56 7.09
C LEU A 223 -7.54 -21.97 6.44
N LEU A 224 -6.34 -22.44 6.82
CA LEU A 224 -5.09 -21.88 6.30
C LEU A 224 -5.00 -22.00 4.78
N ARG A 225 -5.32 -23.15 4.21
CA ARG A 225 -5.27 -23.36 2.75
C ARG A 225 -6.35 -22.56 2.01
N ALA A 226 -7.61 -22.66 2.45
CA ALA A 226 -8.72 -21.98 1.80
C ALA A 226 -8.58 -20.46 1.93
N PHE A 227 -8.20 -19.96 3.11
CA PHE A 227 -8.00 -18.53 3.36
C PHE A 227 -6.87 -17.97 2.48
N THR A 228 -5.71 -18.66 2.46
CA THR A 228 -4.58 -18.20 1.65
C THR A 228 -4.91 -18.24 0.15
N LYS A 229 -5.65 -19.27 -0.31
CA LYS A 229 -6.11 -19.34 -1.69
C LYS A 229 -7.07 -18.20 -2.04
N GLU A 230 -8.00 -17.88 -1.15
CA GLU A 230 -9.05 -16.88 -1.36
C GLU A 230 -8.53 -15.44 -1.23
N LYS A 231 -7.76 -15.18 -0.17
CA LYS A 231 -7.28 -13.83 0.17
C LYS A 231 -5.85 -13.55 -0.29
N GLY A 232 -5.13 -14.56 -0.80
CA GLY A 232 -3.74 -14.42 -1.24
C GLY A 232 -2.73 -14.15 -0.11
N VAL A 233 -3.20 -14.06 1.14
CA VAL A 233 -2.37 -13.87 2.35
C VAL A 233 -2.82 -14.84 3.44
N THR A 234 -1.93 -15.13 4.40
CA THR A 234 -2.29 -15.95 5.55
C THR A 234 -3.27 -15.22 6.47
N PRO A 235 -4.08 -15.94 7.29
CA PRO A 235 -4.97 -15.31 8.28
C PRO A 235 -4.25 -14.34 9.22
N TYR A 236 -3.02 -14.67 9.64
CA TYR A 236 -2.23 -13.79 10.50
C TYR A 236 -1.83 -12.51 9.79
N ARG A 237 -1.36 -12.60 8.53
CA ARG A 237 -1.02 -11.44 7.72
C ARG A 237 -2.25 -10.57 7.43
N TYR A 238 -3.40 -11.18 7.24
CA TYR A 238 -4.68 -10.48 7.10
C TYR A 238 -5.01 -9.66 8.36
N LEU A 239 -4.92 -10.27 9.55
CA LEU A 239 -5.12 -9.58 10.82
C LEU A 239 -4.14 -8.42 11.01
N GLU A 240 -2.86 -8.62 10.69
CA GLU A 240 -1.86 -7.56 10.76
C GLU A 240 -2.20 -6.39 9.82
N THR A 241 -2.69 -6.69 8.62
CA THR A 241 -3.12 -5.65 7.66
C THR A 241 -4.30 -4.84 8.22
N ILE A 242 -5.30 -5.49 8.82
CA ILE A 242 -6.41 -4.78 9.50
C ILE A 242 -5.86 -3.85 10.57
N ARG A 243 -4.99 -4.35 11.45
CA ARG A 243 -4.38 -3.57 12.54
C ARG A 243 -3.61 -2.36 12.03
N ILE A 244 -2.83 -2.51 10.97
CA ILE A 244 -2.08 -1.40 10.35
C ILE A 244 -3.03 -0.37 9.74
N ASN A 245 -4.08 -0.79 9.05
CA ASN A 245 -5.05 0.13 8.46
C ASN A 245 -5.80 0.93 9.54
N GLU A 246 -6.18 0.30 10.65
CA GLU A 246 -6.78 1.00 11.79
C GLU A 246 -5.79 1.93 12.50
N ALA A 247 -4.53 1.49 12.66
CA ALA A 247 -3.48 2.35 13.20
C ALA A 247 -3.22 3.58 12.30
N LYS A 248 -3.26 3.40 10.98
CA LYS A 248 -3.14 4.50 10.01
C LYS A 248 -4.23 5.56 10.24
N LYS A 249 -5.49 5.14 10.47
CA LYS A 249 -6.61 6.06 10.80
C LYS A 249 -6.33 6.81 12.11
N LEU A 250 -5.98 6.10 13.17
CA LEU A 250 -5.68 6.71 14.47
C LEU A 250 -4.52 7.73 14.38
N LEU A 251 -3.48 7.40 13.64
CA LEU A 251 -2.35 8.31 13.43
C LEU A 251 -2.75 9.56 12.65
N SER A 252 -3.61 9.43 11.63
CA SER A 252 -4.14 10.58 10.89
C SER A 252 -5.05 11.49 11.73
N GLU A 253 -5.65 10.95 12.80
CA GLU A 253 -6.41 11.67 13.82
C GLU A 253 -5.51 12.28 14.92
N GLY A 254 -4.17 12.18 14.77
CA GLY A 254 -3.21 12.75 15.71
C GLY A 254 -2.86 11.85 16.90
N VAL A 255 -3.39 10.62 16.99
CA VAL A 255 -3.09 9.69 18.09
C VAL A 255 -1.60 9.34 18.10
N PRO A 256 -0.93 9.35 19.27
CA PRO A 256 0.48 8.99 19.36
C PRO A 256 0.75 7.55 18.91
N PRO A 257 1.92 7.27 18.28
CA PRO A 257 2.23 5.93 17.77
C PRO A 257 2.14 4.80 18.80
N VAL A 258 2.57 5.05 20.04
CA VAL A 258 2.48 4.07 21.14
C VAL A 258 1.03 3.71 21.43
N GLU A 259 0.17 4.71 21.50
CA GLU A 259 -1.24 4.54 21.79
C GLU A 259 -1.96 3.88 20.60
N ALA A 260 -1.64 4.27 19.36
CA ALA A 260 -2.16 3.63 18.16
C ALA A 260 -1.80 2.14 18.12
N ALA A 261 -0.55 1.77 18.46
CA ALA A 261 -0.14 0.37 18.56
C ALA A 261 -0.98 -0.42 19.56
N ILE A 262 -1.17 0.12 20.76
CA ILE A 262 -1.95 -0.55 21.82
C ILE A 262 -3.42 -0.70 21.40
N ARG A 263 -4.05 0.36 20.90
CA ARG A 263 -5.46 0.36 20.47
C ARG A 263 -5.73 -0.59 19.32
N THR A 264 -4.72 -0.91 18.52
CA THR A 264 -4.84 -1.81 17.38
C THR A 264 -4.33 -3.22 17.65
N GLY A 265 -4.05 -3.56 18.91
CA GLY A 265 -3.75 -4.93 19.35
C GLY A 265 -2.33 -5.41 19.05
N PHE A 266 -1.36 -4.50 18.82
CA PHE A 266 0.04 -4.85 18.79
C PHE A 266 0.59 -5.05 20.21
N SER A 267 1.32 -6.13 20.41
CA SER A 267 1.90 -6.48 21.74
C SER A 267 3.09 -5.62 22.11
N ASP A 268 3.79 -5.05 21.12
CA ASP A 268 4.94 -4.18 21.36
C ASP A 268 5.11 -3.13 20.25
N GLN A 269 5.69 -2.00 20.64
CA GLN A 269 5.90 -0.85 19.77
C GLN A 269 6.92 -1.13 18.66
N SER A 270 7.93 -1.95 18.92
CA SER A 270 8.97 -2.24 17.92
C SER A 270 8.41 -3.07 16.78
N HIS A 271 7.59 -4.07 17.10
CA HIS A 271 6.88 -4.87 16.12
C HIS A 271 5.95 -4.00 15.28
N PHE A 272 5.12 -3.17 15.94
CA PHE A 272 4.26 -2.20 15.27
C PHE A 272 5.03 -1.28 14.33
N THR A 273 6.10 -0.64 14.82
CA THR A 273 6.88 0.31 14.03
C THR A 273 7.51 -0.34 12.80
N ASN A 274 8.08 -1.54 12.96
CA ASN A 274 8.67 -2.28 11.85
C ASN A 274 7.62 -2.66 10.81
N TYR A 275 6.48 -3.17 11.27
CA TYR A 275 5.38 -3.55 10.38
C TYR A 275 4.78 -2.35 9.67
N PHE A 276 4.48 -1.28 10.39
CA PHE A 276 3.94 -0.05 9.80
C PHE A 276 4.89 0.52 8.75
N ASN A 277 6.19 0.59 9.06
CA ASN A 277 7.19 1.05 8.10
C ASN A 277 7.28 0.15 6.87
N GLN A 278 7.18 -1.17 7.05
CA GLN A 278 7.21 -2.13 5.94
C GLN A 278 6.02 -1.99 5.00
N PHE A 279 4.81 -1.71 5.54
CA PHE A 279 3.57 -1.62 4.76
C PHE A 279 3.30 -0.23 4.19
N ILE A 280 3.52 0.81 4.99
CA ILE A 280 3.19 2.19 4.61
C ILE A 280 4.40 2.89 3.98
N GLY A 281 5.61 2.41 4.27
CA GLY A 281 6.84 3.01 3.78
C GLY A 281 7.38 4.16 4.63
N LEU A 282 6.66 4.56 5.68
CA LEU A 282 7.04 5.62 6.62
C LEU A 282 6.98 5.11 8.06
N ALA A 283 7.78 5.71 8.95
CA ALA A 283 7.62 5.48 10.38
C ALA A 283 6.27 6.04 10.87
N PRO A 284 5.62 5.41 11.87
CA PRO A 284 4.31 5.87 12.38
C PRO A 284 4.30 7.34 12.84
N GLY A 285 5.40 7.80 13.46
CA GLY A 285 5.54 9.19 13.87
C GLY A 285 5.56 10.15 12.69
N THR A 286 6.36 9.85 11.68
CA THR A 286 6.44 10.63 10.44
C THR A 286 5.11 10.65 9.70
N TYR A 287 4.41 9.51 9.66
CA TYR A 287 3.06 9.44 9.05
C TYR A 287 2.08 10.35 9.79
N ARG A 288 2.07 10.36 11.13
CA ARG A 288 1.21 11.24 11.94
C ARG A 288 1.49 12.72 11.66
N GLU A 289 2.76 13.12 11.51
CA GLU A 289 3.16 14.51 11.25
C GLU A 289 2.54 15.08 9.97
N ILE A 290 2.27 14.26 8.96
CA ILE A 290 1.59 14.67 7.71
C ILE A 290 0.23 15.35 7.98
N PHE A 291 -0.43 14.96 9.08
CA PHE A 291 -1.76 15.46 9.46
C PHE A 291 -1.72 16.47 10.62
N SER A 292 -0.60 16.55 11.36
CA SER A 292 -0.48 17.40 12.55
C SER A 292 -0.20 18.87 12.23
N ASP A 293 0.43 19.18 11.08
CA ASP A 293 0.79 20.55 10.70
C ASP A 293 -0.43 21.38 10.25
N LYS A 294 -1.61 20.80 10.23
CA LYS A 294 -2.84 21.44 9.75
C LYS A 294 -3.59 22.22 10.83
N ASP A 295 -3.35 21.95 12.10
CA ASP A 295 -4.03 22.62 13.23
C ASP A 295 -3.29 23.91 13.68
N GLY A 296 -2.14 24.25 13.08
CA GLY A 296 -1.27 25.34 13.51
C GLY A 296 -1.50 26.72 12.86
N ASP A 297 -2.25 26.82 11.75
CA ASP A 297 -2.40 28.10 11.01
C ASP A 297 -3.75 28.82 11.27
N GLY A 298 -4.47 28.44 12.30
CA GLY A 298 -5.77 29.01 12.67
C GLY A 298 -5.74 30.06 13.79
N GLY A 299 -4.66 30.80 13.99
CA GLY A 299 -4.68 31.75 15.10
C GLY A 299 -3.56 32.77 15.23
N GLN A 300 -3.53 33.81 14.35
CA GLN A 300 -3.05 35.15 14.71
C GLN A 300 -3.29 36.14 13.56
N HIS A 301 -4.50 36.63 13.41
CA HIS A 301 -4.79 37.98 12.94
C HIS A 301 -5.88 38.54 13.82
N GLY A 302 -5.46 39.26 14.85
CA GLY A 302 -6.28 40.03 15.74
C GLY A 302 -5.37 41.01 16.49
N GLU A 303 -5.04 42.11 15.89
CA GLU A 303 -5.04 43.46 16.43
C GLU A 303 -4.33 44.43 15.47
#